data_4ecaf7d7be65673220049131c82b394f
#
_entry.id   4ecaf7d7be65673220049131c82b394f
#
_cell.length_a   1.000
_cell.length_b   1.000
_cell.length_c   1.000
_cell.angle_alpha   90.00
_cell.angle_beta   90.00
_cell.angle_gamma   90.00
#
_symmetry.space_group_name_H-M   'P 1'
#
loop_
_entity.id
_entity.type
_entity.pdbx_description
1 polymer ?
#
loop_
_entity_poly.entity_id
_entity_poly.type
_entity_poly.pdbx_seq_one_letter_code
_entity_poly.pdbx_strand_id
1 'polypeptide(L)'
;MSGTARVAPDGLLRFQGRTVRCALGAGGIRAIKQEGDGATPVGLLPIRRILWRADRGQRPATTLPAEPIAPDDAWCDDPSHRDYNTRIRLPHAARHERLWRDDAVYDVIGVLGWNDAPVVRGRGSAIFLHLARPGLPPTEGCIALPEMDLRRLFAEGLTAIEVLG
;
A
#
# COMPACT_ATOMS: atom_id res chain seq x y z
N MET A 1 -9.02 -2.11 -21.53
CA MET A 1 -9.27 -1.02 -20.56
C MET A 1 -8.04 -0.84 -19.68
N SER A 2 -7.80 0.37 -19.24
CA SER A 2 -6.66 0.65 -18.34
C SER A 2 -6.85 -0.03 -16.98
N GLY A 3 -5.82 -0.66 -16.45
CA GLY A 3 -5.77 -1.20 -15.08
C GLY A 3 -5.47 -0.15 -14.01
N THR A 4 -5.57 1.15 -14.34
CA THR A 4 -5.23 2.24 -13.42
C THR A 4 -6.48 2.83 -12.80
N ALA A 5 -6.52 2.86 -11.46
CA ALA A 5 -7.50 3.63 -10.71
C ALA A 5 -6.99 5.04 -10.43
N ARG A 6 -7.90 5.98 -10.19
CA ARG A 6 -7.58 7.36 -9.80
C ARG A 6 -8.08 7.64 -8.39
N VAL A 7 -7.23 8.22 -7.58
CA VAL A 7 -7.55 8.67 -6.22
C VAL A 7 -7.36 10.18 -6.15
N ALA A 8 -8.36 10.88 -5.61
CA ALA A 8 -8.35 12.32 -5.44
C ALA A 8 -8.40 12.71 -3.96
N PRO A 9 -8.13 13.98 -3.60
CA PRO A 9 -8.16 14.45 -2.21
C PRO A 9 -9.53 14.30 -1.53
N ASP A 10 -10.59 14.08 -2.31
CA ASP A 10 -11.94 13.82 -1.78
C ASP A 10 -12.09 12.44 -1.11
N GLY A 11 -11.03 11.61 -1.14
CA GLY A 11 -11.06 10.26 -0.57
C GLY A 11 -11.83 9.25 -1.41
N LEU A 12 -11.99 9.52 -2.70
CA LEU A 12 -12.68 8.63 -3.63
C LEU A 12 -11.68 8.01 -4.62
N LEU A 13 -11.74 6.69 -4.70
CA LEU A 13 -11.03 5.91 -5.72
C LEU A 13 -12.01 5.57 -6.85
N ARG A 14 -11.61 5.88 -8.09
CA ARG A 14 -12.42 5.66 -9.29
C ARG A 14 -11.72 4.68 -10.22
N PHE A 15 -12.43 3.62 -10.58
CA PHE A 15 -11.91 2.55 -11.43
C PHE A 15 -13.01 1.98 -12.31
N GLN A 16 -12.87 2.06 -13.63
CA GLN A 16 -13.77 1.47 -14.61
C GLN A 16 -15.26 1.76 -14.33
N GLY A 17 -15.59 3.02 -14.07
CA GLY A 17 -16.96 3.44 -13.76
C GLY A 17 -17.43 3.20 -12.32
N ARG A 18 -16.63 2.52 -11.52
CA ARG A 18 -16.88 2.30 -10.08
C ARG A 18 -16.22 3.40 -9.25
N THR A 19 -16.91 3.81 -8.20
CA THR A 19 -16.37 4.73 -7.19
C THR A 19 -16.42 4.08 -5.82
N VAL A 20 -15.29 4.11 -5.09
CA VAL A 20 -15.14 3.51 -3.76
C VAL A 20 -14.52 4.53 -2.82
N ARG A 21 -15.01 4.60 -1.58
CA ARG A 21 -14.36 5.39 -0.54
C ARG A 21 -13.06 4.71 -0.09
N CYS A 22 -12.02 5.54 0.12
CA CYS A 22 -10.77 5.07 0.69
C CYS A 22 -10.27 6.00 1.79
N ALA A 23 -9.45 5.44 2.68
CA ALA A 23 -8.68 6.23 3.63
C ALA A 23 -7.35 6.61 3.00
N LEU A 24 -6.91 7.82 3.26
CA LEU A 24 -5.63 8.38 2.81
C LEU A 24 -4.77 8.74 4.02
N GLY A 25 -3.52 9.10 3.79
CA GLY A 25 -2.62 9.54 4.84
C GLY A 25 -3.17 10.73 5.63
N ALA A 26 -2.95 10.76 6.94
CA ALA A 26 -3.37 11.85 7.81
C ALA A 26 -2.73 13.19 7.40
N GLY A 27 -1.56 13.15 6.74
CA GLY A 27 -0.89 14.31 6.16
C GLY A 27 -1.47 14.79 4.83
N GLY A 28 -2.55 14.17 4.34
CA GLY A 28 -3.16 14.48 3.06
C GLY A 28 -2.38 13.90 1.87
N ILE A 29 -2.62 14.46 0.69
CA ILE A 29 -1.89 14.12 -0.53
C ILE A 29 -0.82 15.19 -0.77
N ARG A 30 0.43 14.77 -1.02
CA ARG A 30 1.55 15.71 -1.21
C ARG A 30 2.40 15.34 -2.43
N ALA A 31 2.77 16.36 -3.20
CA ALA A 31 3.70 16.21 -4.31
C ALA A 31 5.14 15.97 -3.81
N ILE A 32 5.53 16.63 -2.72
CA ILE A 32 6.84 16.46 -2.07
C ILE A 32 6.64 15.63 -0.83
N LYS A 33 6.81 14.32 -1.00
CA LYS A 33 6.69 13.32 0.06
C LYS A 33 8.00 13.19 0.84
N GLN A 34 7.89 13.11 2.18
CA GLN A 34 9.01 12.84 3.09
C GLN A 34 8.66 11.70 4.04
N GLU A 35 9.68 10.98 4.50
CA GLU A 35 9.49 9.95 5.53
C GLU A 35 8.91 10.59 6.80
N GLY A 36 7.88 9.96 7.36
CA GLY A 36 7.25 10.40 8.60
C GLY A 36 6.26 11.56 8.47
N ASP A 37 5.99 12.07 7.27
CA ASP A 37 5.00 13.16 7.08
C ASP A 37 3.54 12.69 7.09
N GLY A 38 3.31 11.39 7.11
CA GLY A 38 1.96 10.82 7.12
C GLY A 38 1.17 11.06 5.84
N ALA A 39 1.80 11.52 4.77
CA ALA A 39 1.12 11.89 3.53
C ALA A 39 1.12 10.76 2.49
N THR A 40 0.08 10.73 1.68
CA THR A 40 0.01 9.90 0.47
C THR A 40 0.67 10.64 -0.69
N PRO A 41 1.64 10.03 -1.40
CA PRO A 41 2.35 10.74 -2.45
C PRO A 41 1.51 10.89 -3.73
N VAL A 42 1.64 12.04 -4.39
CA VAL A 42 1.12 12.29 -5.74
C VAL A 42 1.90 11.46 -6.76
N GLY A 43 1.23 10.91 -7.74
CA GLY A 43 1.85 10.27 -8.89
C GLY A 43 1.19 8.99 -9.34
N LEU A 44 1.73 8.41 -10.39
CA LEU A 44 1.33 7.11 -10.88
C LEU A 44 2.12 6.04 -10.13
N LEU A 45 1.44 5.26 -9.33
CA LEU A 45 2.00 4.22 -8.47
C LEU A 45 1.62 2.84 -9.01
N PRO A 46 2.51 2.13 -9.71
CA PRO A 46 2.23 0.76 -10.13
C PRO A 46 2.15 -0.16 -8.92
N ILE A 47 1.29 -1.16 -8.97
CA ILE A 47 1.23 -2.20 -7.95
C ILE A 47 2.25 -3.27 -8.34
N ARG A 48 3.32 -3.38 -7.56
CA ARG A 48 4.44 -4.28 -7.88
C ARG A 48 4.09 -5.75 -7.65
N ARG A 49 3.36 -6.01 -6.56
CA ARG A 49 2.91 -7.36 -6.15
C ARG A 49 1.82 -7.24 -5.11
N ILE A 50 1.15 -8.35 -4.87
CA ILE A 50 0.20 -8.49 -3.79
C ILE A 50 0.78 -9.46 -2.76
N LEU A 51 0.64 -9.10 -1.47
CA LEU A 51 0.96 -9.95 -0.33
C LEU A 51 -0.32 -10.22 0.44
N TRP A 52 -0.51 -11.46 0.94
CA TRP A 52 -1.72 -11.76 1.73
C TRP A 52 -1.44 -12.76 2.85
N ARG A 53 -2.31 -12.76 3.85
CA ARG A 53 -2.30 -13.71 4.97
C ARG A 53 -3.00 -15.00 4.55
N ALA A 54 -2.21 -15.97 4.09
CA ALA A 54 -2.74 -17.25 3.61
C ALA A 54 -3.34 -18.11 4.73
N ASP A 55 -3.01 -17.82 5.98
CA ASP A 55 -3.60 -18.45 7.16
C ASP A 55 -4.98 -17.89 7.52
N ARG A 56 -5.37 -16.73 6.95
CA ARG A 56 -6.63 -16.02 7.24
C ARG A 56 -7.60 -15.98 6.08
N GLY A 57 -7.14 -16.14 4.86
CA GLY A 57 -8.01 -16.02 3.70
C GLY A 57 -7.40 -16.55 2.42
N GLN A 58 -8.19 -16.54 1.36
CA GLN A 58 -7.78 -17.01 0.05
C GLN A 58 -6.86 -16.02 -0.65
N ARG A 59 -6.04 -16.56 -1.57
CA ARG A 59 -5.26 -15.75 -2.48
C ARG A 59 -6.18 -14.79 -3.25
N PRO A 60 -5.89 -13.48 -3.28
CA PRO A 60 -6.67 -12.55 -4.08
C PRO A 60 -6.64 -12.93 -5.56
N ALA A 61 -7.79 -12.82 -6.22
CA ALA A 61 -7.85 -12.96 -7.68
C ALA A 61 -7.18 -11.72 -8.32
N THR A 62 -6.15 -11.95 -9.12
CA THR A 62 -5.35 -10.87 -9.72
C THR A 62 -4.47 -11.40 -10.84
N THR A 63 -4.10 -10.54 -11.78
CA THR A 63 -3.06 -10.82 -12.79
C THR A 63 -1.65 -10.48 -12.30
N LEU A 64 -1.54 -9.81 -11.14
CA LEU A 64 -0.26 -9.42 -10.56
C LEU A 64 0.42 -10.59 -9.83
N PRO A 65 1.75 -10.54 -9.67
CA PRO A 65 2.43 -11.47 -8.78
C PRO A 65 1.85 -11.39 -7.37
N ALA A 66 1.60 -12.53 -6.74
CA ALA A 66 1.04 -12.59 -5.40
C ALA A 66 1.79 -13.64 -4.57
N GLU A 67 2.12 -13.28 -3.32
CA GLU A 67 2.89 -14.11 -2.39
C GLU A 67 2.27 -14.08 -1.00
N PRO A 68 2.27 -15.19 -0.25
CA PRO A 68 1.84 -15.18 1.14
C PRO A 68 2.83 -14.40 2.01
N ILE A 69 2.30 -13.73 3.04
CA ILE A 69 3.11 -13.10 4.08
C ILE A 69 3.59 -14.18 5.06
N ALA A 70 4.86 -14.13 5.42
CA ALA A 70 5.44 -15.01 6.44
C ALA A 70 5.49 -14.30 7.81
N PRO A 71 5.52 -15.06 8.94
CA PRO A 71 5.57 -14.48 10.27
C PRO A 71 6.75 -13.54 10.54
N ASP A 72 7.86 -13.73 9.83
CA ASP A 72 9.08 -12.94 9.93
C ASP A 72 9.20 -11.84 8.87
N ASP A 73 8.17 -11.60 8.08
CA ASP A 73 8.16 -10.53 7.09
C ASP A 73 8.00 -9.16 7.74
N ALA A 74 8.82 -8.21 7.28
CA ALA A 74 8.76 -6.81 7.67
C ALA A 74 9.18 -5.91 6.50
N TRP A 75 9.03 -4.61 6.69
CA TRP A 75 9.43 -3.59 5.73
C TRP A 75 10.36 -2.60 6.42
N CYS A 76 11.54 -2.36 5.87
CA CYS A 76 12.49 -1.41 6.44
C CYS A 76 12.03 0.02 6.18
N ASP A 77 11.81 0.77 7.24
CA ASP A 77 11.40 2.18 7.18
C ASP A 77 12.46 3.13 7.79
N ASP A 78 13.70 2.63 7.92
CA ASP A 78 14.83 3.35 8.46
C ASP A 78 15.62 4.05 7.34
N PRO A 79 15.51 5.39 7.18
CA PRO A 79 16.20 6.11 6.12
C PRO A 79 17.72 6.04 6.20
N SER A 80 18.28 5.67 7.35
CA SER A 80 19.73 5.54 7.54
C SER A 80 20.27 4.18 7.09
N HIS A 81 19.41 3.20 6.90
CA HIS A 81 19.81 1.83 6.59
C HIS A 81 19.84 1.58 5.08
N ARG A 82 20.76 0.73 4.62
CA ARG A 82 20.90 0.38 3.19
C ARG A 82 19.65 -0.32 2.62
N ASP A 83 18.89 -1.02 3.47
CA ASP A 83 17.70 -1.75 3.06
C ASP A 83 16.43 -0.88 3.11
N TYR A 84 16.58 0.44 3.30
CA TYR A 84 15.46 1.39 3.35
C TYR A 84 14.47 1.18 2.20
N ASN A 85 13.18 1.17 2.56
CA ASN A 85 12.06 0.95 1.64
C ASN A 85 12.12 -0.38 0.88
N THR A 86 12.57 -1.44 1.54
CA THR A 86 12.54 -2.80 1.01
C THR A 86 11.93 -3.78 2.00
N ARG A 87 11.41 -4.89 1.48
CA ARG A 87 10.98 -6.03 2.30
C ARG A 87 12.19 -6.71 2.92
N ILE A 88 12.12 -6.97 4.21
CA ILE A 88 13.18 -7.61 4.99
C ILE A 88 12.63 -8.78 5.79
N ARG A 89 13.53 -9.62 6.29
CA ARG A 89 13.21 -10.74 7.20
C ARG A 89 13.72 -10.44 8.59
N LEU A 90 12.91 -10.78 9.61
CA LEU A 90 13.30 -10.64 11.00
C LEU A 90 14.06 -11.89 11.48
N PRO A 91 15.01 -11.75 12.44
CA PRO A 91 15.45 -10.50 13.07
C PRO A 91 16.25 -9.60 12.14
N HIS A 92 16.09 -8.28 12.29
CA HIS A 92 16.80 -7.29 11.48
C HIS A 92 17.12 -6.06 12.32
N ALA A 93 18.31 -5.48 12.16
CA ALA A 93 18.80 -4.38 12.99
C ALA A 93 18.12 -3.03 12.71
N ALA A 94 17.65 -2.82 11.45
CA ALA A 94 17.03 -1.55 11.08
C ALA A 94 15.65 -1.38 11.71
N ARG A 95 15.25 -0.11 11.90
CA ARG A 95 13.85 0.19 12.21
C ARG A 95 12.96 -0.36 11.08
N HIS A 96 11.85 -0.96 11.46
CA HIS A 96 10.99 -1.66 10.51
C HIS A 96 9.54 -1.70 10.96
N GLU A 97 8.67 -1.99 10.03
CA GLU A 97 7.26 -2.28 10.22
C GLU A 97 7.01 -3.77 9.98
N ARG A 98 6.35 -4.45 10.91
CA ARG A 98 5.97 -5.86 10.73
C ARG A 98 4.81 -5.97 9.74
N LEU A 99 4.92 -6.91 8.81
CA LEU A 99 3.81 -7.22 7.90
C LEU A 99 2.86 -8.27 8.47
N TRP A 100 3.35 -9.14 9.35
CA TRP A 100 2.54 -10.11 10.07
C TRP A 100 1.94 -9.45 11.32
N ARG A 101 0.66 -9.06 11.24
CA ARG A 101 -0.02 -8.29 12.26
C ARG A 101 -1.14 -9.09 12.92
N ASP A 102 -1.49 -8.75 14.15
CA ASP A 102 -2.63 -9.32 14.86
C ASP A 102 -3.96 -8.78 14.35
N ASP A 103 -3.99 -7.49 13.95
CA ASP A 103 -5.16 -6.91 13.28
C ASP A 103 -5.25 -7.32 11.80
N ALA A 104 -6.34 -6.93 11.13
CA ALA A 104 -6.62 -7.33 9.75
C ALA A 104 -6.03 -6.37 8.69
N VAL A 105 -5.38 -5.29 9.09
CA VAL A 105 -4.98 -4.19 8.20
C VAL A 105 -4.10 -4.68 7.05
N TYR A 106 -3.20 -5.62 7.29
CA TYR A 106 -2.29 -6.20 6.31
C TYR A 106 -2.67 -7.62 5.87
N ASP A 107 -3.92 -8.02 6.06
CA ASP A 107 -4.36 -9.32 5.54
C ASP A 107 -4.30 -9.39 4.01
N VAL A 108 -4.42 -8.23 3.34
CA VAL A 108 -4.14 -8.06 1.91
C VAL A 108 -3.39 -6.75 1.71
N ILE A 109 -2.26 -6.81 1.00
CA ILE A 109 -1.42 -5.66 0.69
C ILE A 109 -1.16 -5.61 -0.82
N GLY A 110 -1.38 -4.45 -1.44
CA GLY A 110 -0.80 -4.10 -2.73
C GLY A 110 0.44 -3.25 -2.49
N VAL A 111 1.61 -3.72 -2.88
CA VAL A 111 2.85 -2.96 -2.74
C VAL A 111 2.93 -1.93 -3.85
N LEU A 112 2.79 -0.66 -3.50
CA LEU A 112 2.83 0.44 -4.47
C LEU A 112 4.28 0.82 -4.79
N GLY A 113 4.53 1.05 -6.07
CA GLY A 113 5.85 1.45 -6.57
C GLY A 113 6.14 2.91 -6.30
N TRP A 114 6.31 3.27 -5.05
CA TRP A 114 6.77 4.58 -4.60
C TRP A 114 8.19 4.49 -4.08
N ASN A 115 9.05 5.38 -4.54
CA ASN A 115 10.43 5.49 -4.07
C ASN A 115 11.19 4.14 -4.11
N ASP A 116 11.05 3.38 -5.18
CA ASP A 116 11.65 2.05 -5.31
C ASP A 116 12.57 1.88 -6.54
N ALA A 117 12.58 2.85 -7.46
CA ALA A 117 13.32 2.70 -8.71
C ALA A 117 13.95 4.04 -9.19
N PRO A 118 15.03 4.52 -8.56
CA PRO A 118 15.75 4.01 -7.38
C PRO A 118 15.16 4.46 -6.07
N VAL A 119 15.55 3.80 -4.97
CA VAL A 119 15.26 4.25 -3.62
C VAL A 119 16.07 5.51 -3.29
N VAL A 120 15.40 6.55 -2.84
CA VAL A 120 16.03 7.78 -2.33
C VAL A 120 15.72 7.91 -0.85
N ARG A 121 16.75 8.01 -0.03
CA ARG A 121 16.62 8.09 1.43
C ARG A 121 15.77 9.28 1.86
N GLY A 122 14.82 9.03 2.76
CA GLY A 122 13.96 10.07 3.33
C GLY A 122 12.74 10.44 2.49
N ARG A 123 12.55 9.86 1.30
CA ARG A 123 11.40 10.16 0.45
C ARG A 123 10.15 9.35 0.75
N GLY A 124 10.18 8.55 1.78
CA GLY A 124 9.04 7.75 2.19
C GLY A 124 9.25 6.26 1.90
N SER A 125 8.61 5.43 2.71
CA SER A 125 8.68 3.98 2.67
C SER A 125 7.33 3.35 2.96
N ALA A 126 7.17 2.06 2.62
CA ALA A 126 5.99 1.27 2.95
C ALA A 126 4.69 1.94 2.48
N ILE A 127 4.65 2.44 1.25
CA ILE A 127 3.43 2.98 0.65
C ILE A 127 2.65 1.82 0.05
N PHE A 128 1.61 1.41 0.75
CA PHE A 128 0.80 0.25 0.41
C PHE A 128 -0.65 0.61 0.12
N LEU A 129 -1.28 -0.25 -0.62
CA LEU A 129 -2.73 -0.38 -0.72
C LEU A 129 -3.12 -1.52 0.22
N HIS A 130 -3.95 -1.26 1.23
CA HIS A 130 -4.27 -2.27 2.25
C HIS A 130 -5.71 -2.18 2.75
N LEU A 131 -6.09 -3.02 3.71
CA LEU A 131 -7.44 -3.05 4.26
C LEU A 131 -7.67 -1.90 5.23
N ALA A 132 -8.81 -1.23 5.10
CA ALA A 132 -9.21 -0.15 5.99
C ALA A 132 -9.74 -0.70 7.32
N ARG A 133 -9.53 0.06 8.39
CA ARG A 133 -10.25 -0.14 9.65
C ARG A 133 -11.70 0.36 9.52
N PRO A 134 -12.63 -0.11 10.37
CA PRO A 134 -13.99 0.41 10.40
C PRO A 134 -14.01 1.94 10.52
N GLY A 135 -14.85 2.61 9.73
CA GLY A 135 -14.96 4.06 9.72
C GLY A 135 -13.89 4.77 8.87
N LEU A 136 -13.02 4.03 8.20
CA LEU A 136 -11.98 4.61 7.30
C LEU A 136 -11.10 5.67 7.98
N PRO A 137 -10.51 5.41 9.16
CA PRO A 137 -9.61 6.38 9.78
C PRO A 137 -8.39 6.62 8.89
N PRO A 138 -7.76 7.81 8.96
CA PRO A 138 -6.57 8.11 8.20
C PRO A 138 -5.43 7.12 8.45
N THR A 139 -4.56 6.96 7.46
CA THR A 139 -3.35 6.13 7.50
C THR A 139 -2.11 6.99 7.73
N GLU A 140 -0.95 6.35 7.76
CA GLU A 140 0.35 7.04 7.82
C GLU A 140 0.93 7.34 6.43
N GLY A 141 0.09 7.29 5.37
CA GLY A 141 0.48 7.55 3.98
C GLY A 141 -0.03 6.51 2.99
N CYS A 142 -0.44 5.35 3.45
CA CYS A 142 -1.05 4.31 2.63
C CYS A 142 -2.45 4.69 2.14
N ILE A 143 -2.95 3.91 1.19
CA ILE A 143 -4.33 3.99 0.71
C ILE A 143 -5.05 2.74 1.23
N ALA A 144 -6.13 2.91 1.98
CA ALA A 144 -6.85 1.80 2.59
C ALA A 144 -8.30 1.73 2.11
N LEU A 145 -8.76 0.51 1.85
CA LEU A 145 -10.09 0.20 1.33
C LEU A 145 -10.74 -0.90 2.16
N PRO A 146 -12.08 -0.95 2.20
CA PRO A 146 -12.77 -2.14 2.70
C PRO A 146 -12.34 -3.39 1.93
N GLU A 147 -12.24 -4.53 2.61
CA GLU A 147 -11.69 -5.77 2.01
C GLU A 147 -12.44 -6.21 0.75
N MET A 148 -13.77 -6.20 0.77
CA MET A 148 -14.57 -6.59 -0.38
C MET A 148 -14.28 -5.72 -1.60
N ASP A 149 -14.13 -4.42 -1.40
CA ASP A 149 -13.81 -3.48 -2.47
C ASP A 149 -12.41 -3.73 -3.02
N LEU A 150 -11.41 -3.88 -2.15
CA LEU A 150 -10.04 -4.11 -2.59
C LEU A 150 -9.91 -5.41 -3.38
N ARG A 151 -10.48 -6.51 -2.87
CA ARG A 151 -10.46 -7.80 -3.56
C ARG A 151 -11.17 -7.74 -4.91
N ARG A 152 -12.28 -7.01 -5.00
CA ARG A 152 -13.02 -6.81 -6.25
C ARG A 152 -12.20 -6.03 -7.27
N LEU A 153 -11.55 -4.94 -6.86
CA LEU A 153 -10.71 -4.15 -7.75
C LEU A 153 -9.56 -4.98 -8.33
N PHE A 154 -8.90 -5.82 -7.53
CA PHE A 154 -7.87 -6.72 -8.03
C PHE A 154 -8.44 -7.73 -9.03
N ALA A 155 -9.58 -8.32 -8.74
CA ALA A 155 -10.24 -9.27 -9.64
C ALA A 155 -10.67 -8.63 -10.96
N GLU A 156 -11.02 -7.34 -10.94
CA GLU A 156 -11.39 -6.54 -12.12
C GLU A 156 -10.17 -5.98 -12.88
N GLY A 157 -8.94 -6.31 -12.46
CA GLY A 157 -7.72 -5.98 -13.20
C GLY A 157 -6.99 -4.73 -12.75
N LEU A 158 -7.15 -4.31 -11.50
CA LEU A 158 -6.40 -3.18 -10.96
C LEU A 158 -4.90 -3.49 -10.93
N THR A 159 -4.08 -2.64 -11.54
CA THR A 159 -2.61 -2.80 -11.62
C THR A 159 -1.83 -1.55 -11.25
N ALA A 160 -2.48 -0.40 -11.13
CA ALA A 160 -1.83 0.85 -10.75
C ALA A 160 -2.83 1.81 -10.11
N ILE A 161 -2.30 2.72 -9.30
CA ILE A 161 -3.06 3.85 -8.72
C ILE A 161 -2.43 5.16 -9.19
N GLU A 162 -3.22 6.04 -9.78
CA GLU A 162 -2.84 7.43 -10.04
C GLU A 162 -3.39 8.30 -8.91
N VAL A 163 -2.50 8.88 -8.11
CA VAL A 163 -2.87 9.78 -7.01
C VAL A 163 -2.81 11.22 -7.52
N LEU A 164 -3.94 11.89 -7.50
CA LEU A 164 -4.11 13.27 -7.97
C LEU A 164 -3.88 14.25 -6.83
N GLY A 165 -3.14 15.32 -7.10
CA GLY A 165 -2.89 16.41 -6.15
C GLY A 165 -3.89 17.54 -6.27
#